data_2b1ce235ed74a4e0fdbc4df4da3c6e93
#
_entry.id   2b1ce235ed74a4e0fdbc4df4da3c6e93
#
_cell.length_a   1.000
_cell.length_b   1.000
_cell.length_c   1.000
_cell.angle_alpha   90.00
_cell.angle_beta   90.00
_cell.angle_gamma   90.00
#
_symmetry.space_group_name_H-M   'P 1'
#
loop_
_entity.id
_entity.type
_entity.pdbx_description
1 polymer ?
#
loop_
_entity_poly.entity_id
_entity_poly.type
_entity_poly.pdbx_seq_one_letter_code
_entity_poly.pdbx_strand_id
1 'polypeptide(L)'
;MMEFYPVAIEKLIEEFAKLPSIGQKTAQRLTLHILNLPDDEVKEFADALVKAKGTVKYCSVCGNFTDKDPCALCGNPNRDKGTICVVEQPKDIMTMEKVKEYNGVYHVLHGNISPMQGRGPQDIKIRELVARMNEDVKEVILATNPNIEGEATAMYISKILKPLDVKVTRIASGIPVGGDLDYADEVTLSKALEGRKEI
;
A
#
# COMPACT_ATOMS: atom_id res chain seq x y z
N MET A 1 -30.33 -20.87 5.39
CA MET A 1 -31.07 -19.64 5.78
C MET A 1 -31.39 -19.80 7.26
N MET A 2 -30.97 -18.86 8.09
CA MET A 2 -31.36 -18.89 9.52
C MET A 2 -32.67 -18.10 9.62
N GLU A 3 -33.79 -18.80 9.67
CA GLU A 3 -35.16 -18.23 9.80
C GLU A 3 -35.47 -17.61 11.18
N PHE A 4 -34.44 -17.27 11.99
CA PHE A 4 -34.63 -16.89 13.39
C PHE A 4 -34.35 -15.42 13.70
N TYR A 5 -33.84 -14.64 12.75
CA TYR A 5 -33.58 -13.22 12.97
C TYR A 5 -34.56 -12.33 12.18
N PRO A 6 -34.93 -11.18 12.73
CA PRO A 6 -35.61 -10.15 11.94
C PRO A 6 -34.82 -9.77 10.69
N VAL A 7 -35.52 -9.46 9.59
CA VAL A 7 -34.93 -9.12 8.29
C VAL A 7 -33.82 -8.04 8.38
N ALA A 8 -33.99 -7.05 9.26
CA ALA A 8 -32.99 -5.99 9.47
C ALA A 8 -31.67 -6.54 10.03
N ILE A 9 -31.74 -7.53 10.92
CA ILE A 9 -30.55 -8.20 11.49
C ILE A 9 -29.84 -9.04 10.42
N GLU A 10 -30.58 -9.83 9.64
CA GLU A 10 -30.02 -10.63 8.56
C GLU A 10 -29.29 -9.77 7.53
N LYS A 11 -29.90 -8.67 7.12
CA LYS A 11 -29.29 -7.73 6.18
C LYS A 11 -28.01 -7.13 6.72
N LEU A 12 -27.93 -6.77 8.00
CA LEU A 12 -26.72 -6.20 8.59
C LEU A 12 -25.61 -7.27 8.70
N ILE A 13 -25.95 -8.53 9.00
CA ILE A 13 -25.03 -9.66 8.97
C ILE A 13 -24.46 -9.86 7.56
N GLU A 14 -25.30 -9.80 6.53
CA GLU A 14 -24.87 -9.92 5.14
C GLU A 14 -23.89 -8.80 4.75
N GLU A 15 -24.16 -7.55 5.14
CA GLU A 15 -23.27 -6.43 4.83
C GLU A 15 -21.90 -6.60 5.50
N PHE A 16 -21.85 -7.04 6.77
CA PHE A 16 -20.58 -7.34 7.42
C PHE A 16 -19.85 -8.51 6.78
N ALA A 17 -20.57 -9.56 6.35
CA ALA A 17 -19.99 -10.73 5.71
C ALA A 17 -19.37 -10.45 4.32
N LYS A 18 -19.72 -9.31 3.68
CA LYS A 18 -19.08 -8.85 2.43
C LYS A 18 -17.68 -8.29 2.65
N LEU A 19 -17.33 -7.94 3.89
CA LEU A 19 -16.01 -7.39 4.20
C LEU A 19 -14.94 -8.49 4.12
N PRO A 20 -13.75 -8.19 3.55
CA PRO A 20 -12.67 -9.16 3.45
C PRO A 20 -12.33 -9.77 4.81
N SER A 21 -12.12 -11.07 4.86
CA SER A 21 -11.79 -11.84 6.07
C SER A 21 -12.88 -11.86 7.15
N ILE A 22 -14.07 -11.34 6.89
CA ILE A 22 -15.22 -11.45 7.80
C ILE A 22 -16.09 -12.61 7.37
N GLY A 23 -16.02 -13.71 8.13
CA GLY A 23 -16.92 -14.86 7.95
C GLY A 23 -18.26 -14.66 8.66
N GLN A 24 -19.25 -15.52 8.35
CA GLN A 24 -20.62 -15.46 8.85
C GLN A 24 -20.71 -15.35 10.38
N LYS A 25 -19.90 -16.13 11.13
CA LYS A 25 -19.88 -16.06 12.60
C LYS A 25 -19.41 -14.70 13.14
N THR A 26 -18.37 -14.14 12.50
CA THR A 26 -17.84 -12.82 12.88
C THR A 26 -18.83 -11.71 12.54
N ALA A 27 -19.45 -11.77 11.34
CA ALA A 27 -20.49 -10.82 10.92
C ALA A 27 -21.66 -10.82 11.92
N GLN A 28 -22.14 -11.99 12.34
CA GLN A 28 -23.18 -12.13 13.33
C GLN A 28 -22.79 -11.50 14.69
N ARG A 29 -21.56 -11.75 15.16
CA ARG A 29 -21.07 -11.14 16.42
C ARG A 29 -20.97 -9.63 16.33
N LEU A 30 -20.49 -9.07 15.21
CA LEU A 30 -20.43 -7.65 14.96
C LEU A 30 -21.83 -7.03 14.95
N THR A 31 -22.79 -7.66 14.26
CA THR A 31 -24.18 -7.20 14.23
C THR A 31 -24.79 -7.13 15.62
N LEU A 32 -24.67 -8.21 16.41
CA LEU A 32 -25.21 -8.23 17.77
C LEU A 32 -24.50 -7.21 18.68
N HIS A 33 -23.23 -6.93 18.47
CA HIS A 33 -22.52 -5.88 19.19
C HIS A 33 -23.11 -4.50 18.87
N ILE A 34 -23.28 -4.18 17.59
CA ILE A 34 -23.85 -2.88 17.13
C ILE A 34 -25.27 -2.68 17.72
N LEU A 35 -26.08 -3.73 17.76
CA LEU A 35 -27.45 -3.64 18.31
C LEU A 35 -27.50 -3.37 19.83
N ASN A 36 -26.39 -3.61 20.54
CA ASN A 36 -26.26 -3.33 21.97
C ASN A 36 -25.60 -1.99 22.28
N LEU A 37 -25.13 -1.25 21.25
CA LEU A 37 -24.59 0.08 21.43
C LEU A 37 -25.72 1.12 21.59
N PRO A 38 -25.44 2.24 22.27
CA PRO A 38 -26.34 3.41 22.26
C PRO A 38 -26.55 3.95 20.83
N ASP A 39 -27.72 4.50 20.56
CA ASP A 39 -28.10 4.99 19.24
C ASP A 39 -27.17 6.09 18.71
N ASP A 40 -26.63 6.93 19.58
CA ASP A 40 -25.66 7.97 19.24
C ASP A 40 -24.31 7.39 18.77
N GLU A 41 -23.81 6.35 19.41
CA GLU A 41 -22.59 5.64 18.97
C GLU A 41 -22.77 4.94 17.61
N VAL A 42 -23.94 4.32 17.41
CA VAL A 42 -24.26 3.69 16.10
C VAL A 42 -24.31 4.74 14.99
N LYS A 43 -24.92 5.89 15.27
CA LYS A 43 -24.98 7.00 14.32
C LYS A 43 -23.60 7.56 14.01
N GLU A 44 -22.76 7.80 15.03
CA GLU A 44 -21.40 8.26 14.85
C GLU A 44 -20.58 7.31 13.99
N PHE A 45 -20.69 6.00 14.21
CA PHE A 45 -20.03 4.97 13.41
C PHE A 45 -20.48 4.99 11.94
N ALA A 46 -21.79 5.07 11.70
CA ALA A 46 -22.36 5.15 10.35
C ALA A 46 -21.91 6.43 9.63
N ASP A 47 -21.95 7.57 10.31
CA ASP A 47 -21.52 8.86 9.77
C ASP A 47 -20.03 8.87 9.45
N ALA A 48 -19.18 8.22 10.27
CA ALA A 48 -17.77 8.09 10.03
C ALA A 48 -17.47 7.29 8.73
N LEU A 49 -18.20 6.19 8.48
CA LEU A 49 -18.08 5.41 7.25
C LEU A 49 -18.43 6.25 6.01
N VAL A 50 -19.58 6.93 6.05
CA VAL A 50 -20.05 7.75 4.93
C VAL A 50 -19.11 8.92 4.69
N LYS A 51 -18.68 9.61 5.74
CA LYS A 51 -17.76 10.74 5.65
C LYS A 51 -16.41 10.33 5.09
N ALA A 52 -15.80 9.25 5.60
CA ALA A 52 -14.53 8.76 5.11
C ALA A 52 -14.61 8.44 3.61
N LYS A 53 -15.65 7.72 3.17
CA LYS A 53 -15.85 7.37 1.76
C LYS A 53 -16.10 8.60 0.87
N GLY A 54 -16.75 9.63 1.39
CA GLY A 54 -17.09 10.85 0.66
C GLY A 54 -15.95 11.88 0.57
N THR A 55 -15.03 11.88 1.55
CA THR A 55 -13.98 12.92 1.65
C THR A 55 -12.59 12.45 1.23
N VAL A 56 -12.27 11.17 1.47
CA VAL A 56 -10.96 10.62 1.13
C VAL A 56 -10.87 10.33 -0.36
N LYS A 57 -9.84 10.87 -1.01
CA LYS A 57 -9.52 10.68 -2.43
C LYS A 57 -8.05 10.30 -2.59
N TYR A 58 -7.62 10.06 -3.81
CA TYR A 58 -6.21 9.87 -4.12
C TYR A 58 -5.54 11.19 -4.46
N CYS A 59 -4.34 11.39 -3.93
CA CYS A 59 -3.49 12.53 -4.28
C CYS A 59 -3.16 12.49 -5.77
N SER A 60 -3.36 13.60 -6.47
CA SER A 60 -3.10 13.73 -7.92
C SER A 60 -1.62 13.53 -8.28
N VAL A 61 -0.71 13.76 -7.33
CA VAL A 61 0.75 13.66 -7.55
C VAL A 61 1.27 12.25 -7.26
N CYS A 62 0.93 11.67 -6.11
CA CYS A 62 1.57 10.43 -5.67
C CYS A 62 0.63 9.23 -5.54
N GLY A 63 -0.69 9.42 -5.66
CA GLY A 63 -1.67 8.35 -5.50
C GLY A 63 -1.94 7.92 -4.04
N ASN A 64 -1.41 8.61 -3.03
CA ASN A 64 -1.72 8.34 -1.62
C ASN A 64 -3.15 8.75 -1.27
N PHE A 65 -3.71 8.19 -0.21
CA PHE A 65 -4.96 8.68 0.37
C PHE A 65 -4.79 10.10 0.92
N THR A 66 -5.77 10.96 0.65
CA THR A 66 -5.77 12.34 1.14
C THR A 66 -7.17 12.94 1.17
N ASP A 67 -7.38 13.90 2.06
CA ASP A 67 -8.54 14.79 2.10
C ASP A 67 -8.27 16.13 1.37
N LYS A 68 -6.97 16.48 1.19
CA LYS A 68 -6.50 17.69 0.49
C LYS A 68 -5.55 17.34 -0.63
N ASP A 69 -5.67 17.98 -1.78
CA ASP A 69 -4.83 17.71 -2.94
C ASP A 69 -3.95 18.93 -3.28
N PRO A 70 -2.63 18.77 -3.35
CA PRO A 70 -1.87 17.53 -3.08
C PRO A 70 -1.85 17.11 -1.60
N CYS A 71 -1.53 15.84 -1.33
CA CYS A 71 -1.45 15.32 0.04
C CYS A 71 -0.35 16.02 0.85
N ALA A 72 -0.41 15.86 2.19
CA ALA A 72 0.54 16.50 3.11
C ALA A 72 2.01 16.18 2.79
N LEU A 73 2.32 14.99 2.28
CA LEU A 73 3.68 14.59 1.90
C LEU A 73 4.14 15.33 0.63
N CYS A 74 3.31 15.36 -0.41
CA CYS A 74 3.65 16.06 -1.66
C CYS A 74 3.67 17.58 -1.52
N GLY A 75 2.80 18.12 -0.67
CA GLY A 75 2.71 19.55 -0.37
C GLY A 75 3.77 20.08 0.60
N ASN A 76 4.53 19.18 1.27
CA ASN A 76 5.55 19.59 2.23
C ASN A 76 6.79 20.13 1.49
N PRO A 77 7.16 21.42 1.68
CA PRO A 77 8.33 22.01 1.02
C PRO A 77 9.66 21.47 1.55
N ASN A 78 9.68 20.89 2.73
CA ASN A 78 10.90 20.35 3.36
C ASN A 78 11.25 18.92 2.86
N ARG A 79 10.39 18.30 2.03
CA ARG A 79 10.66 16.99 1.42
C ARG A 79 11.56 17.11 0.20
N ASP A 80 12.51 16.22 0.08
CA ASP A 80 13.33 16.07 -1.12
C ASP A 80 12.50 15.51 -2.27
N LYS A 81 12.15 16.36 -3.22
CA LYS A 81 11.38 15.98 -4.42
C LYS A 81 12.22 15.27 -5.48
N GLY A 82 13.54 15.30 -5.33
CA GLY A 82 14.48 14.61 -6.20
C GLY A 82 14.56 13.09 -5.92
N THR A 83 14.03 12.63 -4.78
CA THR A 83 14.03 11.21 -4.42
C THR A 83 12.59 10.69 -4.31
N ILE A 84 12.23 9.73 -5.15
CA ILE A 84 10.87 9.13 -5.20
C ILE A 84 10.93 7.67 -4.76
N CYS A 85 10.24 7.32 -3.66
CA CYS A 85 10.03 5.94 -3.25
C CYS A 85 8.74 5.38 -3.84
N VAL A 86 8.85 4.33 -4.66
CA VAL A 86 7.74 3.68 -5.34
C VAL A 86 7.25 2.50 -4.53
N VAL A 87 5.98 2.52 -4.15
CA VAL A 87 5.31 1.49 -3.35
C VAL A 87 4.07 0.94 -4.06
N GLU A 88 3.60 -0.24 -3.67
CA GLU A 88 2.44 -0.88 -4.31
C GLU A 88 1.11 -0.27 -3.87
N GLN A 89 0.98 0.06 -2.58
CA GLN A 89 -0.29 0.51 -1.99
C GLN A 89 -0.10 1.71 -1.05
N PRO A 90 -1.14 2.53 -0.85
CA PRO A 90 -1.05 3.68 0.08
C PRO A 90 -0.65 3.31 1.51
N LYS A 91 -1.04 2.13 2.00
CA LYS A 91 -0.66 1.63 3.34
C LYS A 91 0.86 1.48 3.50
N ASP A 92 1.58 1.21 2.41
CA ASP A 92 3.03 0.99 2.43
C ASP A 92 3.76 2.29 2.77
N ILE A 93 3.21 3.45 2.36
CA ILE A 93 3.72 4.76 2.76
C ILE A 93 3.73 4.90 4.28
N MET A 94 2.65 4.48 4.96
CA MET A 94 2.57 4.57 6.41
C MET A 94 3.64 3.72 7.10
N THR A 95 4.03 2.62 6.46
CA THR A 95 5.12 1.76 6.94
C THR A 95 6.47 2.41 6.72
N MET A 96 6.70 2.99 5.54
CA MET A 96 7.94 3.70 5.21
C MET A 96 8.14 4.97 6.06
N GLU A 97 7.08 5.71 6.37
CA GLU A 97 7.14 6.90 7.23
C GLU A 97 7.53 6.61 8.70
N LYS A 98 7.54 5.35 9.12
CA LYS A 98 8.12 4.97 10.42
C LYS A 98 9.65 5.12 10.42
N VAL A 99 10.27 5.08 9.25
CA VAL A 99 11.71 5.32 9.03
C VAL A 99 11.92 6.82 8.93
N LYS A 100 12.30 7.45 10.05
CA LYS A 100 12.44 8.91 10.16
C LYS A 100 13.54 9.51 9.30
N GLU A 101 14.50 8.69 8.86
CA GLU A 101 15.61 9.12 8.00
C GLU A 101 15.21 9.33 6.54
N TYR A 102 14.06 8.77 6.11
CA TYR A 102 13.59 8.98 4.74
C TYR A 102 12.89 10.32 4.60
N ASN A 103 13.46 11.21 3.79
CA ASN A 103 12.93 12.56 3.55
C ASN A 103 12.45 12.79 2.10
N GLY A 104 12.41 11.75 1.27
CA GLY A 104 11.90 11.83 -0.11
C GLY A 104 10.37 11.86 -0.19
N VAL A 105 9.87 11.86 -1.42
CA VAL A 105 8.44 11.75 -1.72
C VAL A 105 8.09 10.34 -2.21
N TYR A 106 6.81 10.06 -2.41
CA TYR A 106 6.33 8.72 -2.78
C TYR A 106 5.63 8.70 -4.13
N HIS A 107 5.50 7.48 -4.67
CA HIS A 107 4.58 7.17 -5.75
C HIS A 107 3.92 5.81 -5.49
N VAL A 108 2.58 5.79 -5.53
CA VAL A 108 1.78 4.58 -5.31
C VAL A 108 1.34 4.01 -6.64
N LEU A 109 1.69 2.75 -6.88
CA LEU A 109 1.33 2.04 -8.11
C LEU A 109 -0.12 1.57 -8.14
N HIS A 110 -0.77 1.44 -6.98
CA HIS A 110 -2.10 0.81 -6.82
C HIS A 110 -2.16 -0.64 -7.26
N GLY A 111 -1.07 -1.38 -7.13
CA GLY A 111 -0.95 -2.79 -7.44
C GLY A 111 0.44 -3.18 -7.90
N ASN A 112 0.52 -4.37 -8.45
CA ASN A 112 1.72 -4.94 -9.06
C ASN A 112 1.36 -5.62 -10.39
N ILE A 113 2.34 -5.88 -11.23
CA ILE A 113 2.20 -6.70 -12.45
C ILE A 113 1.99 -8.14 -11.98
N SER A 114 0.85 -8.73 -12.33
CA SER A 114 0.52 -10.12 -12.01
C SER A 114 -0.22 -10.78 -13.19
N PRO A 115 0.50 -11.46 -14.09
CA PRO A 115 -0.12 -12.15 -15.22
C PRO A 115 -1.18 -13.19 -14.79
N MET A 116 -0.96 -13.84 -13.66
CA MET A 116 -1.91 -14.82 -13.11
C MET A 116 -3.25 -14.17 -12.70
N GLN A 117 -3.24 -12.88 -12.34
CA GLN A 117 -4.44 -12.12 -12.02
C GLN A 117 -4.92 -11.24 -13.18
N GLY A 118 -4.33 -11.40 -14.36
CA GLY A 118 -4.66 -10.62 -15.55
C GLY A 118 -4.25 -9.15 -15.46
N ARG A 119 -3.39 -8.76 -14.50
CA ARG A 119 -2.92 -7.37 -14.34
C ARG A 119 -1.61 -7.14 -15.09
N GLY A 120 -1.67 -6.26 -16.08
CA GLY A 120 -0.53 -5.78 -16.83
C GLY A 120 -0.01 -4.41 -16.34
N PRO A 121 1.06 -3.92 -16.98
CA PRO A 121 1.63 -2.61 -16.65
C PRO A 121 0.67 -1.42 -16.82
N GLN A 122 -0.33 -1.56 -17.69
CA GLN A 122 -1.36 -0.54 -17.95
C GLN A 122 -2.42 -0.45 -16.86
N ASP A 123 -2.53 -1.47 -16.00
CA ASP A 123 -3.54 -1.56 -14.95
C ASP A 123 -3.08 -0.93 -13.62
N ILE A 124 -1.81 -0.51 -13.58
CA ILE A 124 -1.19 0.13 -12.42
C ILE A 124 -0.54 1.47 -12.82
N LYS A 125 -0.25 2.33 -11.86
CA LYS A 125 0.13 3.73 -12.06
C LYS A 125 1.60 3.94 -12.51
N ILE A 126 2.08 3.14 -13.46
CA ILE A 126 3.44 3.28 -14.02
C ILE A 126 3.54 4.49 -14.96
N ARG A 127 2.50 4.77 -15.75
CA ARG A 127 2.50 5.93 -16.66
C ARG A 127 2.61 7.24 -15.87
N GLU A 128 1.89 7.33 -14.76
CA GLU A 128 1.91 8.48 -13.87
C GLU A 128 3.28 8.64 -13.19
N LEU A 129 3.97 7.52 -12.87
CA LEU A 129 5.36 7.57 -12.40
C LEU A 129 6.28 8.16 -13.47
N VAL A 130 6.22 7.65 -14.69
CA VAL A 130 7.05 8.11 -15.82
C VAL A 130 6.80 9.60 -16.11
N ALA A 131 5.55 10.05 -16.04
CA ALA A 131 5.19 11.46 -16.24
C ALA A 131 5.76 12.41 -15.17
N ARG A 132 6.24 11.88 -14.04
CA ARG A 132 6.91 12.67 -12.98
C ARG A 132 8.40 12.82 -13.21
N MET A 133 8.99 12.06 -14.13
CA MET A 133 10.43 12.13 -14.41
C MET A 133 10.75 13.45 -15.09
N ASN A 134 11.62 14.23 -14.47
CA ASN A 134 12.18 15.50 -14.95
C ASN A 134 13.62 15.61 -14.45
N GLU A 135 14.32 16.69 -14.80
CA GLU A 135 15.72 16.95 -14.45
C GLU A 135 15.99 17.06 -12.94
N ASP A 136 14.94 17.35 -12.13
CA ASP A 136 15.06 17.43 -10.68
C ASP A 136 15.04 16.05 -10.00
N VAL A 137 14.49 15.03 -10.65
CA VAL A 137 14.41 13.67 -10.10
C VAL A 137 15.73 12.95 -10.28
N LYS A 138 16.42 12.72 -9.18
CA LYS A 138 17.77 12.10 -9.15
C LYS A 138 17.73 10.61 -8.87
N GLU A 139 16.77 10.16 -8.05
CA GLU A 139 16.68 8.76 -7.64
C GLU A 139 15.23 8.28 -7.54
N VAL A 140 14.99 7.07 -8.06
CA VAL A 140 13.75 6.32 -7.87
C VAL A 140 14.09 5.05 -7.10
N ILE A 141 13.57 4.95 -5.87
CA ILE A 141 13.74 3.78 -5.01
C ILE A 141 12.54 2.86 -5.21
N LEU A 142 12.77 1.64 -5.70
CA LEU A 142 11.73 0.65 -5.87
C LEU A 142 11.52 -0.12 -4.57
N ALA A 143 10.39 0.12 -3.91
CA ALA A 143 9.99 -0.48 -2.63
C ALA A 143 8.72 -1.34 -2.78
N THR A 144 8.60 -2.05 -3.91
CA THR A 144 7.58 -3.08 -4.09
C THR A 144 7.88 -4.29 -3.19
N ASN A 145 6.88 -5.11 -2.87
CA ASN A 145 7.07 -6.27 -2.01
C ASN A 145 8.15 -7.23 -2.57
N PRO A 146 8.91 -7.94 -1.72
CA PRO A 146 9.93 -8.89 -2.13
C PRO A 146 9.31 -10.26 -2.50
N ASN A 147 8.26 -10.26 -3.31
CA ASN A 147 7.62 -11.43 -3.90
C ASN A 147 7.78 -11.41 -5.43
N ILE A 148 7.37 -12.49 -6.10
CA ILE A 148 7.55 -12.66 -7.54
C ILE A 148 6.95 -11.50 -8.34
N GLU A 149 5.74 -11.07 -8.00
CA GLU A 149 5.04 -9.98 -8.67
C GLU A 149 5.70 -8.62 -8.42
N GLY A 150 6.14 -8.37 -7.18
CA GLY A 150 6.83 -7.14 -6.83
C GLY A 150 8.21 -7.04 -7.47
N GLU A 151 8.96 -8.14 -7.56
CA GLU A 151 10.23 -8.19 -8.29
C GLU A 151 10.03 -7.98 -9.79
N ALA A 152 9.04 -8.66 -10.41
CA ALA A 152 8.72 -8.46 -11.83
C ALA A 152 8.32 -7.00 -12.12
N THR A 153 7.56 -6.40 -11.21
CA THR A 153 7.15 -4.98 -11.29
C THR A 153 8.35 -4.05 -11.19
N ALA A 154 9.25 -4.30 -10.24
CA ALA A 154 10.47 -3.52 -10.06
C ALA A 154 11.39 -3.61 -11.30
N MET A 155 11.59 -4.80 -11.81
CA MET A 155 12.39 -5.01 -13.05
C MET A 155 11.79 -4.29 -14.25
N TYR A 156 10.47 -4.34 -14.41
CA TYR A 156 9.78 -3.65 -15.50
C TYR A 156 9.94 -2.13 -15.41
N ILE A 157 9.72 -1.56 -14.21
CA ILE A 157 9.90 -0.12 -13.97
C ILE A 157 11.36 0.30 -14.19
N SER A 158 12.32 -0.45 -13.68
CA SER A 158 13.75 -0.19 -13.88
C SER A 158 14.11 -0.13 -15.36
N LYS A 159 13.59 -1.08 -16.18
CA LYS A 159 13.82 -1.10 -17.63
C LYS A 159 13.26 0.14 -18.34
N ILE A 160 12.10 0.64 -17.93
CA ILE A 160 11.48 1.83 -18.52
C ILE A 160 12.21 3.11 -18.11
N LEU A 161 12.66 3.20 -16.86
CA LEU A 161 13.32 4.39 -16.34
C LEU A 161 14.78 4.50 -16.76
N LYS A 162 15.44 3.38 -17.09
CA LYS A 162 16.86 3.35 -17.50
C LYS A 162 17.22 4.35 -18.62
N PRO A 163 16.39 4.56 -19.67
CA PRO A 163 16.70 5.54 -20.73
C PRO A 163 16.54 7.01 -20.28
N LEU A 164 15.97 7.27 -19.10
CA LEU A 164 15.66 8.63 -18.62
C LEU A 164 16.78 9.21 -17.73
N ASP A 165 17.95 8.57 -17.69
CA ASP A 165 19.14 9.00 -16.93
C ASP A 165 18.85 9.28 -15.43
N VAL A 166 17.89 8.55 -14.86
CA VAL A 166 17.56 8.58 -13.43
C VAL A 166 18.16 7.38 -12.72
N LYS A 167 18.77 7.60 -11.56
CA LYS A 167 19.27 6.50 -10.72
C LYS A 167 18.10 5.66 -10.21
N VAL A 168 18.06 4.37 -10.53
CA VAL A 168 17.05 3.44 -10.03
C VAL A 168 17.68 2.49 -9.03
N THR A 169 17.13 2.45 -7.82
CA THR A 169 17.58 1.57 -6.73
C THR A 169 16.45 0.68 -6.25
N ARG A 170 16.80 -0.40 -5.57
CA ARG A 170 15.88 -1.35 -4.95
C ARG A 170 16.14 -1.37 -3.45
N ILE A 171 15.09 -1.39 -2.62
CA ILE A 171 15.28 -1.63 -1.19
C ILE A 171 16.01 -2.97 -0.98
N ALA A 172 16.94 -2.99 -0.04
CA ALA A 172 17.72 -4.19 0.27
C ALA A 172 16.80 -5.32 0.75
N SER A 173 17.16 -6.54 0.34
CA SER A 173 16.56 -7.78 0.83
C SER A 173 17.61 -8.53 1.63
N GLY A 174 17.20 -9.16 2.74
CA GLY A 174 18.13 -9.91 3.56
C GLY A 174 17.54 -10.31 4.92
N ILE A 175 18.39 -10.73 5.83
CA ILE A 175 18.01 -11.17 7.16
C ILE A 175 17.56 -9.95 7.98
N PRO A 176 16.39 -10.00 8.63
CA PRO A 176 15.93 -8.89 9.45
C PRO A 176 16.84 -8.71 10.69
N VAL A 177 17.03 -7.47 11.12
CA VAL A 177 17.80 -7.15 12.32
C VAL A 177 17.13 -7.80 13.55
N GLY A 178 17.92 -8.54 14.32
CA GLY A 178 17.42 -9.33 15.47
C GLY A 178 16.85 -10.70 15.08
N GLY A 179 16.89 -11.06 13.80
CA GLY A 179 16.58 -12.41 13.35
C GLY A 179 17.74 -13.37 13.55
N ASP A 180 17.42 -14.64 13.80
CA ASP A 180 18.40 -15.71 13.89
C ASP A 180 18.60 -16.34 12.49
N LEU A 181 19.83 -16.66 12.15
CA LEU A 181 20.20 -17.28 10.86
C LEU A 181 19.51 -18.63 10.63
N ASP A 182 19.30 -19.38 11.70
CA ASP A 182 18.68 -20.71 11.64
C ASP A 182 17.22 -20.69 11.15
N TYR A 183 16.55 -19.53 11.23
CA TYR A 183 15.17 -19.37 10.76
C TYR A 183 15.06 -18.73 9.36
N ALA A 184 16.19 -18.38 8.76
CA ALA A 184 16.19 -17.81 7.43
C ALA A 184 16.08 -18.91 6.35
N ASP A 185 15.15 -18.76 5.42
CA ASP A 185 15.05 -19.66 4.27
C ASP A 185 16.20 -19.44 3.27
N GLU A 186 16.41 -20.41 2.38
CA GLU A 186 17.50 -20.41 1.39
C GLU A 186 17.49 -19.17 0.49
N VAL A 187 16.30 -18.69 0.10
CA VAL A 187 16.15 -17.52 -0.78
C VAL A 187 16.60 -16.26 -0.05
N THR A 188 16.15 -16.10 1.20
CA THR A 188 16.53 -14.99 2.07
C THR A 188 18.05 -14.97 2.31
N LEU A 189 18.66 -16.13 2.59
CA LEU A 189 20.12 -16.26 2.77
C LEU A 189 20.88 -15.93 1.47
N SER A 190 20.41 -16.41 0.33
CA SER A 190 21.01 -16.10 -0.97
C SER A 190 20.99 -14.59 -1.23
N LYS A 191 19.85 -13.93 -1.00
CA LYS A 191 19.72 -12.48 -1.17
C LYS A 191 20.60 -11.69 -0.21
N ALA A 192 20.75 -12.15 1.03
CA ALA A 192 21.63 -11.53 2.01
C ALA A 192 23.10 -11.63 1.58
N LEU A 193 23.51 -12.79 1.05
CA LEU A 193 24.88 -12.99 0.53
C LEU A 193 25.16 -12.17 -0.73
N GLU A 194 24.19 -12.06 -1.65
CA GLU A 194 24.29 -11.19 -2.83
C GLU A 194 24.46 -9.72 -2.44
N GLY A 195 23.66 -9.28 -1.46
CA GLY A 195 23.62 -7.88 -0.97
C GLY A 195 24.67 -7.55 0.10
N ARG A 196 25.64 -8.46 0.40
CA ARG A 196 26.66 -8.22 1.43
C ARG A 196 27.49 -6.97 1.15
N LYS A 197 27.81 -6.22 2.18
CA LYS A 197 28.65 -5.02 2.11
C LYS A 197 29.99 -5.25 2.78
N GLU A 198 31.01 -4.59 2.29
CA GLU A 198 32.30 -4.47 2.96
C GLU A 198 32.14 -3.65 4.25
N ILE A 199 32.84 -4.05 5.33
CA ILE A 199 32.80 -3.41 6.65
C ILE A 199 34.06 -2.58 6.82
#